data_130a1ff36ba5d650f488d9deee73f07a
#
_entry.id   130a1ff36ba5d650f488d9deee73f07a
#
_cell.length_a   1.000
_cell.length_b   1.000
_cell.length_c   1.000
_cell.angle_alpha   90.00
_cell.angle_beta   90.00
_cell.angle_gamma   90.00
#
_symmetry.space_group_name_H-M   'P 1'
#
loop_
_entity.id
_entity.type
_entity.pdbx_description
1 polymer ?
#
loop_
_entity_poly.entity_id
_entity_poly.type
_entity_poly.pdbx_seq_one_letter_code
_entity_poly.pdbx_strand_id
1 'polypeptide(L)'
;MIPKQTVCLKLGNKSAPDPVTWPYVCQLSWLVYDDVTEKLYTKDYIIRLPEGVTIPKVCSDIHGITNERMRNEGVDISGVLHEFTHDWMSCNILIAHNLVFDNKVIQTEYMRNKPINWMGRHRKIEYCTMKYGMKFTNIMRPSRYHSGMYQKPPKLMELHEELFKTTPGNLHNSLIDVLVCFRCFYKMVYEKDLFDGTTHPELTNYYKTMCNL
;
A
#
# COMPACT_ATOMS: atom_id res chain seq x y z
N MET A 1 6.14 2.99 9.64
CA MET A 1 6.54 2.60 8.26
C MET A 1 5.40 1.93 7.57
N ILE A 2 5.07 2.36 6.39
CA ILE A 2 4.02 1.75 5.57
C ILE A 2 4.56 1.51 4.19
N PRO A 3 4.86 0.28 3.80
CA PRO A 3 4.95 -0.05 2.40
C PRO A 3 3.54 -0.27 1.85
N LYS A 4 3.24 0.32 0.74
CA LYS A 4 2.10 -0.06 -0.07
C LYS A 4 2.50 -0.15 -1.52
N GLN A 5 2.11 -1.24 -2.14
CA GLN A 5 2.31 -1.50 -3.55
C GLN A 5 1.01 -1.32 -4.28
N THR A 6 1.08 -0.66 -5.43
CA THR A 6 0.03 -0.80 -6.42
C THR A 6 0.44 -1.90 -7.37
N VAL A 7 -0.17 -3.05 -7.22
CA VAL A 7 -0.03 -4.15 -8.15
C VAL A 7 -1.30 -4.23 -8.97
N CYS A 8 -1.11 -4.18 -10.28
CA CYS A 8 -2.20 -4.23 -11.21
C CYS A 8 -2.66 -5.62 -11.49
N LEU A 9 -3.16 -6.37 -10.57
CA LEU A 9 -3.92 -7.58 -10.94
C LEU A 9 -4.78 -7.99 -9.75
N LYS A 10 -6.07 -8.15 -9.97
CA LYS A 10 -6.92 -9.03 -9.16
C LYS A 10 -6.46 -10.46 -9.38
N LEU A 11 -5.45 -10.88 -8.66
CA LEU A 11 -5.11 -12.28 -8.61
C LEU A 11 -5.95 -12.95 -7.54
N GLY A 12 -6.55 -14.07 -7.94
CA GLY A 12 -7.24 -14.94 -7.00
C GLY A 12 -6.32 -15.34 -5.83
N ASN A 13 -6.91 -15.88 -4.77
CA ASN A 13 -6.22 -16.34 -3.56
C ASN A 13 -5.09 -17.32 -3.88
N LYS A 14 -3.88 -16.83 -4.15
CA LYS A 14 -2.67 -17.65 -4.22
C LYS A 14 -2.10 -17.78 -2.81
N SER A 15 -1.83 -18.99 -2.40
CA SER A 15 -1.46 -19.30 -1.02
C SER A 15 -0.01 -18.94 -0.65
N ALA A 16 0.91 -18.94 -1.60
CA ALA A 16 2.33 -18.69 -1.37
C ALA A 16 2.92 -17.72 -2.42
N PRO A 17 3.98 -16.96 -2.11
CA PRO A 17 4.76 -16.22 -3.09
C PRO A 17 5.36 -17.19 -4.13
N ASP A 18 5.26 -16.80 -5.40
CA ASP A 18 5.79 -17.57 -6.51
C ASP A 18 6.33 -16.62 -7.60
N PRO A 19 7.64 -16.59 -7.85
CA PRO A 19 8.25 -15.64 -8.78
C PRO A 19 7.79 -15.79 -10.22
N VAL A 20 7.21 -16.94 -10.59
CA VAL A 20 6.74 -17.20 -11.95
C VAL A 20 5.32 -16.68 -12.17
N THR A 21 4.43 -16.90 -11.21
CA THR A 21 2.98 -16.67 -11.40
C THR A 21 2.43 -15.44 -10.71
N TRP A 22 3.20 -14.83 -9.80
CA TRP A 22 2.78 -13.58 -9.17
C TRP A 22 3.05 -12.38 -10.08
N PRO A 23 2.25 -11.29 -9.97
CA PRO A 23 2.47 -10.09 -10.77
C PRO A 23 3.81 -9.43 -10.44
N TYR A 24 4.34 -8.69 -11.40
CA TYR A 24 5.44 -7.78 -11.17
C TYR A 24 4.93 -6.49 -10.52
N VAL A 25 5.75 -5.89 -9.70
CA VAL A 25 5.50 -4.56 -9.14
C VAL A 25 5.81 -3.51 -10.21
N CYS A 26 4.83 -2.67 -10.54
CA CYS A 26 5.01 -1.56 -11.47
C CYS A 26 5.17 -0.19 -10.76
N GLN A 27 4.79 -0.11 -9.49
CA GLN A 27 5.04 1.03 -8.61
C GLN A 27 5.23 0.54 -7.18
N LEU A 28 6.24 1.04 -6.49
CA LEU A 28 6.48 0.78 -5.07
C LEU A 28 6.61 2.10 -4.33
N SER A 29 5.71 2.29 -3.37
CA SER A 29 5.70 3.49 -2.53
C SER A 29 5.61 3.11 -1.07
N TRP A 30 6.27 3.89 -0.22
CA TRP A 30 6.16 3.74 1.23
C TRP A 30 6.34 5.07 1.94
N LEU A 31 5.92 5.07 3.19
CA LEU A 31 6.04 6.17 4.11
C LEU A 31 6.74 5.68 5.37
N VAL A 32 7.68 6.46 5.86
CA VAL A 32 8.32 6.26 7.17
C VAL A 32 7.87 7.39 8.08
N TYR A 33 7.42 7.02 9.27
CA TYR A 33 7.02 7.95 10.32
C TYR A 33 7.72 7.59 11.63
N ASP A 34 8.33 8.56 12.25
CA ASP A 34 8.94 8.49 13.58
C ASP A 34 8.01 9.18 14.59
N ASP A 35 7.42 8.41 15.49
CA ASP A 35 6.43 8.87 16.47
C ASP A 35 7.03 9.70 17.61
N VAL A 36 8.36 9.67 17.78
CA VAL A 36 9.06 10.47 18.80
C VAL A 36 9.35 11.88 18.28
N THR A 37 9.85 11.97 17.04
CA THR A 37 10.23 13.24 16.41
C THR A 37 9.13 13.82 15.53
N GLU A 38 8.05 13.09 15.33
CA GLU A 38 6.94 13.39 14.40
C GLU A 38 7.40 13.62 12.95
N LYS A 39 8.62 13.18 12.62
CA LYS A 39 9.15 13.30 11.26
C LYS A 39 8.59 12.23 10.35
N LEU A 40 8.27 12.67 9.14
CA LEU A 40 7.69 11.82 8.11
C LEU A 40 8.38 12.08 6.78
N TYR A 41 8.65 11.01 6.03
CA TYR A 41 9.05 11.10 4.63
C TYR A 41 8.40 9.99 3.81
N THR A 42 8.33 10.21 2.51
CA THR A 42 7.78 9.25 1.55
C THR A 42 8.80 8.91 0.48
N LYS A 43 8.70 7.71 -0.05
CA LYS A 43 9.40 7.29 -1.27
C LYS A 43 8.40 6.70 -2.25
N ASP A 44 8.58 7.00 -3.53
CA ASP A 44 7.69 6.59 -4.61
C ASP A 44 8.50 6.33 -5.88
N TYR A 45 8.41 5.11 -6.42
CA TYR A 45 9.18 4.68 -7.57
C TYR A 45 8.29 3.94 -8.57
N ILE A 46 8.33 4.37 -9.82
CA ILE A 46 7.88 3.53 -10.94
C ILE A 46 8.97 2.49 -11.20
N ILE A 47 8.59 1.24 -11.34
CA ILE A 47 9.52 0.14 -11.52
C ILE A 47 9.58 -0.25 -12.99
N ARG A 48 10.80 -0.32 -13.52
CA ARG A 48 11.05 -0.84 -14.86
C ARG A 48 10.89 -2.36 -14.85
N LEU A 49 9.93 -2.84 -15.63
CA LEU A 49 9.69 -4.27 -15.77
C LEU A 49 10.77 -4.93 -16.64
N PRO A 50 11.01 -6.25 -16.47
CA PRO A 50 11.93 -7.01 -17.32
C PRO A 50 11.57 -6.89 -18.80
N GLU A 51 12.57 -7.07 -19.66
CA GLU A 51 12.36 -7.09 -21.11
C GLU A 51 11.28 -8.12 -21.52
N GLY A 52 10.40 -7.74 -22.42
CA GLY A 52 9.28 -8.56 -22.84
C GLY A 52 8.06 -8.55 -21.91
N VAL A 53 8.18 -8.02 -20.70
CA VAL A 53 7.05 -7.88 -19.78
C VAL A 53 6.37 -6.53 -19.99
N THR A 54 5.05 -6.55 -20.12
CA THR A 54 4.24 -5.34 -20.34
C THR A 54 3.14 -5.20 -19.32
N ILE A 55 2.76 -3.96 -19.04
CA ILE A 55 1.60 -3.64 -18.21
C ILE A 55 0.34 -3.81 -19.08
N PRO A 56 -0.60 -4.69 -18.70
CA PRO A 56 -1.86 -4.82 -19.40
C PRO A 56 -2.65 -3.50 -19.40
N LYS A 57 -3.33 -3.21 -20.52
CA LYS A 57 -4.10 -1.95 -20.65
C LYS A 57 -5.10 -1.75 -19.50
N VAL A 58 -5.82 -2.80 -19.11
CA VAL A 58 -6.77 -2.74 -17.99
C VAL A 58 -6.12 -2.30 -16.68
N CYS A 59 -4.86 -2.61 -16.48
CA CYS A 59 -4.10 -2.18 -15.32
C CYS A 59 -3.67 -0.71 -15.44
N SER A 60 -3.14 -0.32 -16.60
CA SER A 60 -2.78 1.07 -16.89
C SER A 60 -3.98 2.01 -16.73
N ASP A 61 -5.17 1.58 -17.15
CA ASP A 61 -6.41 2.35 -17.00
C ASP A 61 -6.81 2.56 -15.51
N ILE A 62 -6.34 1.69 -14.62
CA ILE A 62 -6.64 1.76 -13.18
C ILE A 62 -5.65 2.68 -12.44
N HIS A 63 -4.33 2.54 -12.67
CA HIS A 63 -3.30 3.24 -11.88
C HIS A 63 -2.54 4.29 -12.68
N GLY A 64 -2.83 4.47 -13.96
CA GLY A 64 -2.27 5.54 -14.81
C GLY A 64 -0.82 5.32 -15.27
N ILE A 65 -0.19 4.18 -14.97
CA ILE A 65 1.17 3.87 -15.42
C ILE A 65 1.10 3.12 -16.75
N THR A 66 1.48 3.79 -17.83
CA THR A 66 1.55 3.18 -19.16
C THR A 66 2.88 2.46 -19.36
N ASN A 67 2.95 1.60 -20.38
CA ASN A 67 4.21 0.95 -20.75
C ASN A 67 5.27 1.97 -21.21
N GLU A 68 4.85 3.08 -21.80
CA GLU A 68 5.75 4.18 -22.17
C GLU A 68 6.31 4.86 -20.93
N ARG A 69 5.46 5.25 -20.00
CA ARG A 69 5.86 5.87 -18.73
C ARG A 69 6.78 4.95 -17.93
N MET A 70 6.46 3.66 -17.85
CA MET A 70 7.29 2.66 -17.19
C MET A 70 8.69 2.55 -17.80
N ARG A 71 8.82 2.62 -19.15
CA ARG A 71 10.13 2.60 -19.82
C ARG A 71 10.94 3.88 -19.59
N ASN A 72 10.28 5.04 -19.60
CA ASN A 72 10.93 6.34 -19.51
C ASN A 72 11.33 6.71 -18.07
N GLU A 73 10.44 6.46 -17.11
CA GLU A 73 10.59 6.89 -15.71
C GLU A 73 10.98 5.72 -14.78
N GLY A 74 10.80 4.47 -15.23
CA GLY A 74 11.01 3.31 -14.39
C GLY A 74 12.48 3.09 -14.01
N VAL A 75 12.69 2.78 -12.73
CA VAL A 75 14.00 2.45 -12.16
C VAL A 75 14.15 0.95 -11.91
N ASP A 76 15.38 0.49 -11.71
CA ASP A 76 15.65 -0.91 -11.37
C ASP A 76 15.10 -1.26 -9.98
N ILE A 77 14.37 -2.36 -9.90
CA ILE A 77 13.73 -2.81 -8.65
C ILE A 77 14.74 -3.19 -7.56
N SER A 78 15.93 -3.67 -7.92
CA SER A 78 16.92 -4.14 -6.95
C SER A 78 17.41 -2.99 -6.06
N GLY A 79 17.67 -1.80 -6.65
CA GLY A 79 18.02 -0.60 -5.91
C GLY A 79 16.89 -0.15 -4.96
N VAL A 80 15.66 -0.18 -5.45
CA VAL A 80 14.47 0.20 -4.67
C VAL A 80 14.23 -0.77 -3.52
N LEU A 81 14.39 -2.08 -3.74
CA LEU A 81 14.29 -3.09 -2.68
C LEU A 81 15.38 -2.92 -1.62
N HIS A 82 16.59 -2.49 -2.01
CA HIS A 82 17.66 -2.19 -1.06
C HIS A 82 17.28 -1.02 -0.15
N GLU A 83 16.80 0.09 -0.72
CA GLU A 83 16.33 1.24 0.05
C GLU A 83 15.13 0.87 0.95
N PHE A 84 14.17 0.13 0.40
CA PHE A 84 13.03 -0.36 1.18
C PHE A 84 13.49 -1.24 2.35
N THR A 85 14.47 -2.13 2.13
CA THR A 85 15.03 -2.98 3.20
C THR A 85 15.64 -2.13 4.31
N HIS A 86 16.43 -1.12 3.95
CA HIS A 86 17.05 -0.22 4.91
C HIS A 86 16.01 0.46 5.81
N ASP A 87 15.00 1.06 5.20
CA ASP A 87 13.93 1.73 5.92
C ASP A 87 13.09 0.74 6.73
N TRP A 88 12.76 -0.42 6.14
CA TRP A 88 12.03 -1.48 6.83
C TRP A 88 12.80 -1.98 8.07
N MET A 89 14.12 -2.12 8.00
CA MET A 89 14.93 -2.57 9.14
C MET A 89 14.93 -1.58 10.29
N SER A 90 14.88 -0.28 10.02
CA SER A 90 14.85 0.78 11.03
C SER A 90 13.52 0.90 11.78
N CYS A 91 12.44 0.30 11.29
CA CYS A 91 11.10 0.45 11.86
C CYS A 91 10.67 -0.72 12.72
N ASN A 92 9.75 -0.46 13.65
CA ASN A 92 9.19 -1.47 14.55
C ASN A 92 7.84 -2.02 14.07
N ILE A 93 7.05 -1.19 13.39
CA ILE A 93 5.69 -1.52 12.95
C ILE A 93 5.63 -1.45 11.43
N LEU A 94 5.01 -2.48 10.83
CA LEU A 94 4.67 -2.53 9.42
C LEU A 94 3.15 -2.35 9.27
N ILE A 95 2.74 -1.36 8.49
CA ILE A 95 1.33 -1.03 8.31
C ILE A 95 0.97 -1.10 6.83
N ALA A 96 -0.13 -1.77 6.50
CA ALA A 96 -0.71 -1.74 5.16
C ALA A 96 -2.22 -2.03 5.18
N HIS A 97 -2.90 -1.77 4.08
CA HIS A 97 -4.28 -2.17 3.86
C HIS A 97 -4.32 -3.46 3.05
N ASN A 98 -4.68 -4.58 3.69
CA ASN A 98 -4.51 -5.95 3.20
C ASN A 98 -3.04 -6.42 3.21
N LEU A 99 -2.37 -6.20 4.33
CA LEU A 99 -0.94 -6.43 4.55
C LEU A 99 -0.43 -7.80 4.07
N VAL A 100 -1.24 -8.84 4.18
CA VAL A 100 -0.87 -10.20 3.72
C VAL A 100 -0.55 -10.21 2.23
N PHE A 101 -1.29 -9.43 1.44
CA PHE A 101 -1.05 -9.32 0.00
C PHE A 101 0.24 -8.57 -0.29
N ASP A 102 0.44 -7.42 0.34
CA ASP A 102 1.64 -6.59 0.14
C ASP A 102 2.91 -7.36 0.55
N ASN A 103 2.87 -8.07 1.67
CA ASN A 103 3.99 -8.92 2.10
C ASN A 103 4.35 -9.99 1.07
N LYS A 104 3.36 -10.66 0.48
CA LYS A 104 3.60 -11.71 -0.52
C LYS A 104 4.17 -11.13 -1.81
N VAL A 105 3.69 -9.98 -2.25
CA VAL A 105 4.20 -9.33 -3.46
C VAL A 105 5.66 -8.91 -3.28
N ILE A 106 6.00 -8.27 -2.16
CA ILE A 106 7.38 -7.89 -1.84
C ILE A 106 8.29 -9.12 -1.73
N GLN A 107 7.86 -10.17 -1.04
CA GLN A 107 8.62 -11.42 -0.95
C GLN A 107 8.88 -12.01 -2.35
N THR A 108 7.90 -11.94 -3.25
CA THR A 108 8.06 -12.42 -4.63
C THR A 108 9.11 -11.60 -5.38
N GLU A 109 9.14 -10.29 -5.22
CA GLU A 109 10.18 -9.46 -5.84
C GLU A 109 11.58 -9.74 -5.26
N TYR A 110 11.70 -10.00 -3.95
CA TYR A 110 12.96 -10.48 -3.37
C TYR A 110 13.40 -11.82 -3.97
N MET A 111 12.48 -12.76 -4.18
CA MET A 111 12.81 -14.07 -4.79
C MET A 111 13.29 -13.91 -6.24
N ARG A 112 12.71 -12.99 -7.02
CA ARG A 112 13.10 -12.71 -8.41
C ARG A 112 14.48 -12.09 -8.52
N ASN A 113 14.75 -11.11 -7.65
CA ASN A 113 15.93 -10.27 -7.73
C ASN A 113 17.08 -10.75 -6.84
N LYS A 114 16.89 -11.83 -6.12
CA LYS A 114 17.87 -12.48 -5.22
C LYS A 114 18.55 -11.54 -4.20
N PRO A 115 18.01 -10.37 -3.81
CA PRO A 115 18.52 -9.71 -2.63
C PRO A 115 18.23 -10.61 -1.40
N ILE A 116 19.00 -10.44 -0.34
CA ILE A 116 18.74 -11.19 0.90
C ILE A 116 17.35 -10.81 1.41
N ASN A 117 16.46 -11.79 1.52
CA ASN A 117 15.12 -11.55 2.06
C ASN A 117 15.17 -11.37 3.58
N TRP A 118 15.33 -10.13 4.02
CA TRP A 118 15.37 -9.77 5.42
C TRP A 118 13.99 -9.85 6.10
N MET A 119 12.91 -9.69 5.34
CA MET A 119 11.55 -9.74 5.89
C MET A 119 11.21 -11.08 6.54
N GLY A 120 11.78 -12.17 6.05
CA GLY A 120 11.62 -13.49 6.67
C GLY A 120 12.46 -13.71 7.93
N ARG A 121 13.48 -12.87 8.18
CA ARG A 121 14.41 -13.02 9.30
C ARG A 121 14.10 -12.14 10.50
N HIS A 122 13.40 -11.03 10.29
CA HIS A 122 13.07 -10.06 11.33
C HIS A 122 11.55 -9.90 11.44
N ARG A 123 11.01 -10.24 12.61
CA ARG A 123 9.59 -10.03 12.86
C ARG A 123 9.34 -8.56 13.19
N LYS A 124 8.35 -7.97 12.55
CA LYS A 124 7.80 -6.64 12.87
C LYS A 124 6.43 -6.80 13.49
N ILE A 125 6.02 -5.80 14.26
CA ILE A 125 4.60 -5.69 14.62
C ILE A 125 3.84 -5.37 13.33
N GLU A 126 2.85 -6.18 13.00
CA GLU A 126 2.05 -6.03 11.78
C GLU A 126 0.70 -5.41 12.11
N TYR A 127 0.37 -4.31 11.44
CA TYR A 127 -0.93 -3.66 11.57
C TYR A 127 -1.64 -3.60 10.20
N CYS A 128 -2.68 -4.42 10.05
CA CYS A 128 -3.49 -4.43 8.84
C CYS A 128 -4.73 -3.53 9.01
N THR A 129 -4.75 -2.36 8.37
CA THR A 129 -5.87 -1.41 8.48
C THR A 129 -7.18 -1.99 7.95
N MET A 130 -7.13 -2.93 6.98
CA MET A 130 -8.31 -3.65 6.53
C MET A 130 -8.91 -4.52 7.65
N LYS A 131 -8.07 -5.28 8.36
CA LYS A 131 -8.51 -6.18 9.44
C LYS A 131 -9.03 -5.40 10.65
N TYR A 132 -8.24 -4.44 11.12
CA TYR A 132 -8.62 -3.64 12.29
C TYR A 132 -9.73 -2.63 11.98
N GLY A 133 -9.83 -2.17 10.74
CA GLY A 133 -10.89 -1.29 10.24
C GLY A 133 -12.30 -1.89 10.33
N MET A 134 -12.43 -3.21 10.40
CA MET A 134 -13.73 -3.86 10.62
C MET A 134 -14.41 -3.42 11.91
N LYS A 135 -13.66 -2.96 12.91
CA LYS A 135 -14.22 -2.43 14.16
C LYS A 135 -14.91 -1.07 14.00
N PHE A 136 -14.54 -0.35 12.94
CA PHE A 136 -15.04 1.01 12.65
C PHE A 136 -16.10 1.02 11.55
N THR A 137 -16.22 -0.07 10.80
CA THR A 137 -17.14 -0.19 9.67
C THR A 137 -18.15 -1.30 9.94
N ASN A 138 -19.40 -1.12 9.49
CA ASN A 138 -20.45 -2.15 9.59
C ASN A 138 -20.97 -2.52 8.20
N ILE A 139 -20.06 -3.03 7.34
CA ILE A 139 -20.41 -3.39 5.95
C ILE A 139 -20.87 -4.84 5.90
N MET A 140 -22.19 -5.05 5.89
CA MET A 140 -22.79 -6.38 5.82
C MET A 140 -23.02 -6.82 4.36
N ARG A 141 -22.74 -8.08 4.06
CA ARG A 141 -23.00 -8.71 2.75
C ARG A 141 -23.63 -10.09 2.91
N PRO A 142 -24.47 -10.51 1.97
CA PRO A 142 -24.99 -11.88 1.95
C PRO A 142 -23.83 -12.89 1.81
N SER A 143 -23.88 -13.95 2.59
CA SER A 143 -22.93 -15.06 2.45
C SER A 143 -23.22 -15.85 1.18
N ARG A 144 -22.17 -16.32 0.52
CA ARG A 144 -22.28 -17.25 -0.62
C ARG A 144 -22.33 -18.72 -0.18
N TYR A 145 -22.05 -19.00 1.09
CA TYR A 145 -21.85 -20.36 1.60
C TYR A 145 -22.94 -20.79 2.59
N HIS A 146 -23.71 -19.85 3.14
CA HIS A 146 -24.79 -20.13 4.08
C HIS A 146 -25.87 -19.04 4.00
N SER A 147 -27.08 -19.35 4.45
CA SER A 147 -28.14 -18.36 4.60
C SER A 147 -27.78 -17.40 5.74
N GLY A 148 -27.48 -16.14 5.41
CA GLY A 148 -27.16 -15.12 6.41
C GLY A 148 -26.25 -14.04 5.87
N MET A 149 -25.97 -13.06 6.71
CA MET A 149 -25.08 -11.93 6.42
C MET A 149 -23.73 -12.14 7.10
N TYR A 150 -22.68 -11.65 6.50
CA TYR A 150 -21.36 -11.57 7.13
C TYR A 150 -20.83 -10.15 7.04
N GLN A 151 -20.00 -9.77 8.00
CA GLN A 151 -19.29 -8.48 7.96
C GLN A 151 -18.12 -8.57 6.99
N LYS A 152 -18.21 -7.81 5.91
CA LYS A 152 -17.15 -7.72 4.90
C LYS A 152 -16.01 -6.81 5.38
N PRO A 153 -14.73 -7.21 5.25
CA PRO A 153 -13.62 -6.27 5.45
C PRO A 153 -13.75 -5.04 4.53
N PRO A 154 -13.51 -3.83 5.05
CA PRO A 154 -13.63 -2.61 4.27
C PRO A 154 -12.56 -2.55 3.17
N LYS A 155 -12.89 -1.95 2.03
CA LYS A 155 -11.90 -1.39 1.12
C LYS A 155 -11.25 -0.16 1.78
N LEU A 156 -10.10 0.27 1.28
CA LEU A 156 -9.40 1.44 1.83
C LEU A 156 -10.29 2.71 1.76
N MET A 157 -10.96 2.91 0.63
CA MET A 157 -11.93 4.00 0.44
C MET A 157 -13.06 3.95 1.46
N GLU A 158 -13.70 2.77 1.62
CA GLU A 158 -14.81 2.57 2.56
C GLU A 158 -14.39 2.87 4.02
N LEU A 159 -13.17 2.48 4.39
CA LEU A 159 -12.62 2.79 5.71
C LEU A 159 -12.35 4.29 5.88
N HIS A 160 -11.78 4.94 4.87
CA HIS A 160 -11.54 6.39 4.90
C HIS A 160 -12.84 7.18 5.01
N GLU A 161 -13.83 6.85 4.19
CA GLU A 161 -15.16 7.48 4.23
C GLU A 161 -15.82 7.34 5.60
N GLU A 162 -15.69 6.16 6.23
CA GLU A 162 -16.24 5.98 7.57
C GLU A 162 -15.55 6.85 8.62
N LEU A 163 -14.21 6.96 8.57
CA LEU A 163 -13.42 7.68 9.57
C LEU A 163 -13.46 9.21 9.39
N PHE A 164 -13.56 9.70 8.15
CA PHE A 164 -13.38 11.14 7.83
C PHE A 164 -14.59 11.77 7.15
N LYS A 165 -15.58 10.98 6.76
CA LYS A 165 -16.79 11.43 6.04
C LYS A 165 -16.49 12.16 4.73
N THR A 166 -15.35 11.85 4.11
CA THR A 166 -14.91 12.36 2.82
C THR A 166 -14.39 11.21 1.95
N THR A 167 -14.55 11.34 0.63
CA THR A 167 -14.09 10.34 -0.34
C THR A 167 -12.76 10.80 -0.96
N PRO A 168 -11.65 10.09 -0.74
CA PRO A 168 -10.38 10.45 -1.37
C PRO A 168 -10.41 10.12 -2.86
N GLY A 169 -10.02 11.08 -3.69
CA GLY A 169 -9.81 10.87 -5.12
C GLY A 169 -8.48 10.18 -5.44
N ASN A 170 -8.29 9.86 -6.72
CA ASN A 170 -7.05 9.33 -7.28
C ASN A 170 -6.48 8.06 -6.59
N LEU A 171 -7.33 7.29 -5.90
CA LEU A 171 -6.96 5.97 -5.40
C LEU A 171 -6.49 5.11 -6.58
N HIS A 172 -5.62 4.13 -6.27
CA HIS A 172 -4.85 3.27 -7.17
C HIS A 172 -3.53 3.88 -7.63
N ASN A 173 -3.20 5.11 -7.27
CA ASN A 173 -1.82 5.57 -7.19
C ASN A 173 -1.21 5.07 -5.88
N SER A 174 -0.06 4.39 -5.94
CA SER A 174 0.52 3.73 -4.77
C SER A 174 0.84 4.70 -3.64
N LEU A 175 1.37 5.89 -3.95
CA LEU A 175 1.70 6.89 -2.94
C LEU A 175 0.45 7.44 -2.25
N ILE A 176 -0.60 7.74 -3.03
CA ILE A 176 -1.88 8.20 -2.47
C ILE A 176 -2.48 7.14 -1.56
N ASP A 177 -2.48 5.91 -2.00
CA ASP A 177 -2.96 4.79 -1.21
C ASP A 177 -2.18 4.62 0.11
N VAL A 178 -0.85 4.84 0.09
CA VAL A 178 -0.01 4.84 1.30
C VAL A 178 -0.43 5.96 2.26
N LEU A 179 -0.61 7.19 1.76
CA LEU A 179 -1.03 8.33 2.58
C LEU A 179 -2.41 8.12 3.19
N VAL A 180 -3.38 7.65 2.39
CA VAL A 180 -4.74 7.33 2.86
C VAL A 180 -4.71 6.21 3.90
N CYS A 181 -3.92 5.16 3.68
CA CYS A 181 -3.77 4.05 4.62
C CYS A 181 -3.17 4.52 5.95
N PHE A 182 -2.14 5.37 5.90
CA PHE A 182 -1.51 5.89 7.10
C PHE A 182 -2.43 6.86 7.87
N ARG A 183 -3.15 7.73 7.17
CA ARG A 183 -4.17 8.57 7.80
C ARG A 183 -5.21 7.75 8.54
N CYS A 184 -5.72 6.69 7.91
CA CYS A 184 -6.66 5.77 8.56
C CYS A 184 -6.05 5.08 9.79
N PHE A 185 -4.81 4.58 9.68
CA PHE A 185 -4.09 4.00 10.81
C PHE A 185 -3.95 4.99 11.96
N TYR A 186 -3.49 6.20 11.67
CA TYR A 186 -3.26 7.26 12.67
C TYR A 186 -4.56 7.61 13.40
N LYS A 187 -5.66 7.77 12.65
CA LYS A 187 -6.98 8.02 13.23
C LYS A 187 -7.47 6.88 14.12
N MET A 188 -7.29 5.62 13.69
CA MET A 188 -7.75 4.46 14.45
C MET A 188 -6.96 4.22 15.73
N VAL A 189 -5.68 4.60 15.77
CA VAL A 189 -4.77 4.31 16.89
C VAL A 189 -4.64 5.49 17.84
N TYR A 190 -4.51 6.71 17.32
CA TYR A 190 -4.28 7.91 18.10
C TYR A 190 -5.52 8.80 18.24
N GLU A 191 -6.63 8.45 17.59
CA GLU A 191 -7.89 9.22 17.56
C GLU A 191 -7.76 10.64 16.98
N LYS A 192 -6.62 10.95 16.38
CA LYS A 192 -6.26 12.23 15.77
C LYS A 192 -6.25 12.14 14.24
N ASP A 193 -6.40 13.27 13.57
CA ASP A 193 -6.19 13.36 12.13
C ASP A 193 -4.79 13.91 11.84
N LEU A 194 -3.94 13.12 11.21
CA LEU A 194 -2.58 13.52 10.84
C LEU A 194 -2.57 14.69 9.83
N PHE A 195 -3.62 14.78 9.01
CA PHE A 195 -3.76 15.79 7.95
C PHE A 195 -4.78 16.87 8.30
N ASP A 196 -4.85 17.28 9.56
CA ASP A 196 -5.68 18.42 10.00
C ASP A 196 -5.07 19.78 9.65
N GLY A 197 -3.82 19.80 9.17
CA GLY A 197 -3.10 21.02 8.78
C GLY A 197 -2.22 21.61 9.86
N THR A 198 -2.21 21.05 11.07
CA THR A 198 -1.45 21.60 12.19
C THR A 198 -0.04 21.00 12.29
N THR A 199 0.08 19.67 12.25
CA THR A 199 1.36 18.99 12.46
C THR A 199 2.23 18.94 11.20
N HIS A 200 1.60 18.69 10.04
CA HIS A 200 2.29 18.56 8.75
C HIS A 200 1.60 19.38 7.64
N PRO A 201 1.68 20.71 7.66
CA PRO A 201 0.90 21.57 6.76
C PRO A 201 1.22 21.34 5.27
N GLU A 202 2.50 21.18 4.92
CA GLU A 202 2.89 20.92 3.52
C GLU A 202 2.39 19.57 3.02
N LEU A 203 2.54 18.53 3.82
CA LEU A 203 2.06 17.19 3.50
C LEU A 203 0.52 17.16 3.47
N THR A 204 -0.13 17.91 4.35
CA THR A 204 -1.60 18.06 4.34
C THR A 204 -2.08 18.70 3.06
N ASN A 205 -1.44 19.77 2.61
CA ASN A 205 -1.77 20.42 1.35
C ASN A 205 -1.52 19.50 0.15
N TYR A 206 -0.38 18.81 0.14
CA TYR A 206 -0.09 17.79 -0.87
C TYR A 206 -1.16 16.69 -0.89
N TYR A 207 -1.49 16.12 0.27
CA TYR A 207 -2.52 15.09 0.42
C TYR A 207 -3.88 15.58 -0.11
N LYS A 208 -4.33 16.77 0.29
CA LYS A 208 -5.61 17.32 -0.15
C LYS A 208 -5.65 17.55 -1.66
N THR A 209 -4.57 18.09 -2.22
CA THR A 209 -4.45 18.30 -3.67
C THR A 209 -4.51 16.98 -4.43
N MET A 210 -3.74 15.98 -4.00
CA MET A 210 -3.66 14.69 -4.68
C MET A 210 -4.94 13.87 -4.53
N CYS A 211 -5.67 14.02 -3.43
CA CYS A 211 -6.93 13.32 -3.16
C CYS A 211 -8.18 14.10 -3.60
N ASN A 212 -8.02 15.30 -4.17
CA ASN A 212 -9.12 16.19 -4.54
C ASN A 212 -10.08 16.49 -3.36
N LEU A 213 -9.53 16.78 -2.18
CA LEU A 213 -10.24 17.03 -0.92
C LEU A 213 -10.22 18.52 -0.53
#